data_fd85d603ad24a7c0d6bd52a8d5ed18ac
#
_entry.id   fd85d603ad24a7c0d6bd52a8d5ed18ac
#
_cell.length_a   1.000
_cell.length_b   1.000
_cell.length_c   1.000
_cell.angle_alpha   90.00
_cell.angle_beta   90.00
_cell.angle_gamma   90.00
#
_symmetry.space_group_name_H-M   'P 1'
#
loop_
_entity.id
_entity.type
_entity.pdbx_description
1 polymer ?
#
loop_
_entity_poly.entity_id
_entity_poly.type
_entity_poly.pdbx_seq_one_letter_code
_entity_poly.pdbx_strand_id
1 'polypeptide(L)'
;MNLGFELKLSQEQKLVMTMQMQQSIKILQMSSYELNEYIEKELEENIVLDKDDSFDRDIIKYKEIIKNLGENNYSDNYFPSNEKDEVSPFNLISEKKTLKDYLKEQVTYSSINKNDQLICKYIIDNLDGRGYLEENIIEELIMDLQIDREKAESCLKFVQSLEPIGIGCRTLSECLNIQLSKKGYNDTILKELIDKYLIELSQGKYRLLSEKLKISIKQVQEYEDLIKTLEPKPSRGYFTGEAIGYIFPDVYIKKIDEDFVVITNENLFPNLKVNGIYKDVINQSHDKEAIKYVKEKIESALYLVKSIESRKNTICRVVEEIIKYQKEYFEGKEKNLKPMTIKNIANSLEMHESTISRAVKDKYVVMHTGEIKKIKDFFANYVNVSNNEISAEYVKTIIKDIIDKENKLKPLSDEKICNILSEKGIEISRRTIAKYRDEMNIKSSAQRKRVV
;
A
#
# COMPACT_ATOMS: atom_id res chain seq x y z
N MET A 1 -15.72 76.51 -2.08
CA MET A 1 -15.67 75.06 -1.77
C MET A 1 -14.80 74.38 -2.81
N ASN A 2 -13.49 74.19 -2.51
CA ASN A 2 -12.57 73.43 -3.38
C ASN A 2 -12.59 71.97 -2.93
N LEU A 3 -13.18 71.12 -3.77
CA LEU A 3 -13.11 69.68 -3.63
C LEU A 3 -11.76 69.21 -4.24
N GLY A 4 -10.73 69.07 -3.40
CA GLY A 4 -9.47 68.43 -3.80
C GLY A 4 -9.67 66.92 -3.87
N PHE A 5 -9.64 66.35 -5.07
CA PHE A 5 -9.54 64.91 -5.27
C PHE A 5 -8.07 64.49 -5.09
N GLU A 6 -7.74 63.85 -3.98
CA GLU A 6 -6.49 63.10 -3.85
C GLU A 6 -6.61 61.72 -4.50
N LEU A 7 -6.00 61.56 -5.66
CA LEU A 7 -5.78 60.25 -6.28
C LEU A 7 -4.66 59.49 -5.55
N LYS A 8 -5.00 58.61 -4.59
CA LYS A 8 -4.10 57.62 -4.06
C LYS A 8 -3.92 56.46 -5.03
N LEU A 9 -2.85 56.48 -5.83
CA LEU A 9 -2.40 55.34 -6.61
C LEU A 9 -1.79 54.30 -5.62
N SER A 10 -2.56 53.27 -5.26
CA SER A 10 -2.04 52.10 -4.60
C SER A 10 -1.58 51.10 -5.64
N GLN A 11 -0.26 50.94 -5.83
CA GLN A 11 0.31 49.93 -6.69
C GLN A 11 0.40 48.63 -5.89
N GLU A 12 -0.63 47.77 -6.04
CA GLU A 12 -0.58 46.40 -5.54
C GLU A 12 0.22 45.53 -6.54
N GLN A 13 1.44 45.15 -6.16
CA GLN A 13 2.18 44.09 -6.85
C GLN A 13 1.50 42.74 -6.58
N LYS A 14 0.61 42.31 -7.45
CA LYS A 14 0.13 40.92 -7.46
C LYS A 14 1.18 40.07 -8.15
N LEU A 15 1.86 39.24 -7.40
CA LEU A 15 2.72 38.16 -7.94
C LEU A 15 1.83 37.22 -8.73
N VAL A 16 1.76 37.44 -10.06
CA VAL A 16 1.10 36.50 -10.98
C VAL A 16 2.05 35.33 -11.18
N MET A 17 1.62 34.16 -10.76
CA MET A 17 2.39 32.91 -10.86
C MET A 17 2.56 32.58 -12.35
N THR A 18 3.78 32.48 -12.84
CA THR A 18 4.08 32.14 -14.24
C THR A 18 3.69 30.67 -14.54
N MET A 19 3.36 30.36 -15.79
CA MET A 19 3.06 28.99 -16.22
C MET A 19 4.19 28.02 -15.87
N GLN A 20 5.44 28.46 -16.00
CA GLN A 20 6.63 27.70 -15.64
C GLN A 20 6.66 27.37 -14.13
N MET A 21 6.38 28.34 -13.25
CA MET A 21 6.30 28.08 -11.81
C MET A 21 5.18 27.07 -11.46
N GLN A 22 4.02 27.16 -12.12
CA GLN A 22 2.94 26.21 -11.93
C GLN A 22 3.36 24.78 -12.35
N GLN A 23 4.05 24.64 -13.46
CA GLN A 23 4.59 23.36 -13.94
C GLN A 23 5.60 22.77 -12.95
N SER A 24 6.55 23.57 -12.45
CA SER A 24 7.54 23.12 -11.45
C SER A 24 6.87 22.62 -10.17
N ILE A 25 5.86 23.34 -9.67
CA ILE A 25 5.09 22.93 -8.49
C ILE A 25 4.31 21.63 -8.77
N LYS A 26 3.73 21.49 -9.95
CA LYS A 26 3.01 20.29 -10.37
C LYS A 26 3.95 19.08 -10.41
N ILE A 27 5.14 19.24 -11.01
CA ILE A 27 6.19 18.21 -11.08
C ILE A 27 6.63 17.79 -9.66
N LEU A 28 6.76 18.72 -8.73
CA LEU A 28 7.14 18.42 -7.35
C LEU A 28 6.07 17.56 -6.63
N GLN A 29 4.79 17.78 -6.92
CA GLN A 29 3.68 17.06 -6.28
C GLN A 29 3.43 15.66 -6.84
N MET A 30 3.70 15.43 -8.13
CA MET A 30 3.43 14.16 -8.80
C MET A 30 4.08 12.98 -8.09
N SER A 31 3.41 11.84 -8.07
CA SER A 31 4.03 10.57 -7.72
C SER A 31 5.07 10.17 -8.76
N SER A 32 5.89 9.16 -8.49
CA SER A 32 6.90 8.68 -9.45
C SER A 32 6.25 8.11 -10.72
N TYR A 33 5.10 7.45 -10.58
CA TYR A 33 4.34 6.93 -11.70
C TYR A 33 3.76 8.05 -12.57
N GLU A 34 3.05 9.00 -11.97
CA GLU A 34 2.48 10.16 -12.68
C GLU A 34 3.55 11.00 -13.39
N LEU A 35 4.75 11.13 -12.78
CA LEU A 35 5.84 11.86 -13.39
C LEU A 35 6.42 11.11 -14.60
N ASN A 36 6.53 9.79 -14.54
CA ASN A 36 6.98 8.99 -15.66
C ASN A 36 6.02 9.10 -16.86
N GLU A 37 4.73 8.97 -16.61
CA GLU A 37 3.68 9.16 -17.61
C GLU A 37 3.71 10.58 -18.20
N TYR A 38 3.94 11.59 -17.37
CA TYR A 38 4.09 12.97 -17.81
C TYR A 38 5.34 13.17 -18.70
N ILE A 39 6.48 12.54 -18.33
CA ILE A 39 7.71 12.58 -19.13
C ILE A 39 7.52 11.88 -20.46
N GLU A 40 6.87 10.72 -20.50
CA GLU A 40 6.58 10.01 -21.75
C GLU A 40 5.73 10.86 -22.70
N LYS A 41 4.71 11.51 -22.18
CA LYS A 41 3.88 12.43 -22.96
C LYS A 41 4.67 13.64 -23.50
N GLU A 42 5.53 14.25 -22.68
CA GLU A 42 6.37 15.36 -23.12
C GLU A 42 7.42 14.91 -24.18
N LEU A 43 7.91 13.67 -24.10
CA LEU A 43 8.79 13.09 -25.12
C LEU A 43 8.08 12.90 -26.48
N GLU A 44 6.78 12.58 -26.46
CA GLU A 44 5.97 12.48 -27.68
C GLU A 44 5.64 13.86 -28.27
N GLU A 45 5.40 14.87 -27.43
CA GLU A 45 4.99 16.22 -27.86
C GLU A 45 6.18 17.13 -28.22
N ASN A 46 7.37 16.86 -27.67
CA ASN A 46 8.54 17.71 -27.84
C ASN A 46 9.66 17.02 -28.61
N ILE A 47 9.78 17.34 -29.90
CA ILE A 47 10.74 16.76 -30.84
C ILE A 47 12.22 16.97 -30.42
N VAL A 48 12.48 17.94 -29.53
CA VAL A 48 13.84 18.31 -29.11
C VAL A 48 14.33 17.46 -27.93
N LEU A 49 13.42 16.75 -27.26
CA LEU A 49 13.73 15.87 -26.13
C LEU A 49 14.05 14.46 -26.64
N ASP A 50 15.20 13.93 -26.21
CA ASP A 50 15.59 12.54 -26.47
C ASP A 50 15.88 11.81 -25.16
N LYS A 51 15.70 10.48 -25.16
CA LYS A 51 16.17 9.61 -24.09
C LYS A 51 17.67 9.39 -24.24
N ASP A 52 18.39 9.48 -23.14
CA ASP A 52 19.82 9.18 -23.14
C ASP A 52 20.06 7.68 -22.96
N ASP A 53 20.16 6.97 -24.10
CA ASP A 53 20.47 5.53 -24.13
C ASP A 53 21.94 5.22 -23.76
N SER A 54 22.76 6.23 -23.47
CA SER A 54 24.17 6.01 -23.09
C SER A 54 24.31 5.29 -21.76
N PHE A 55 23.39 5.56 -20.83
CA PHE A 55 23.36 4.92 -19.52
C PHE A 55 22.97 3.43 -19.60
N ASP A 56 22.04 3.09 -20.47
CA ASP A 56 21.66 1.69 -20.73
C ASP A 56 22.82 0.89 -21.36
N ARG A 57 23.59 1.50 -22.26
CA ARG A 57 24.78 0.87 -22.85
C ARG A 57 25.88 0.64 -21.83
N ASP A 58 26.08 1.57 -20.91
CA ASP A 58 27.07 1.41 -19.83
C ASP A 58 26.63 0.38 -18.80
N ILE A 59 25.34 0.33 -18.43
CA ILE A 59 24.79 -0.74 -17.59
C ILE A 59 24.93 -2.11 -18.26
N ILE A 60 24.68 -2.21 -19.55
CA ILE A 60 24.86 -3.47 -20.30
C ILE A 60 26.33 -3.88 -20.27
N LYS A 61 27.26 -2.94 -20.53
CA LYS A 61 28.70 -3.20 -20.42
C LYS A 61 29.13 -3.59 -19.02
N TYR A 62 28.62 -2.89 -17.97
CA TYR A 62 28.90 -3.27 -16.58
C TYR A 62 28.30 -4.65 -16.21
N LYS A 63 27.12 -4.99 -16.71
CA LYS A 63 26.54 -6.34 -16.53
C LYS A 63 27.38 -7.41 -17.25
N GLU A 64 27.88 -7.14 -18.45
CA GLU A 64 28.79 -8.04 -19.16
C GLU A 64 30.14 -8.17 -18.44
N ILE A 65 30.68 -7.07 -17.92
CA ILE A 65 31.91 -7.08 -17.12
C ILE A 65 31.72 -7.86 -15.83
N ILE A 66 30.61 -7.66 -15.11
CA ILE A 66 30.28 -8.41 -13.89
C ILE A 66 30.06 -9.89 -14.21
N LYS A 67 29.39 -10.21 -15.31
CA LYS A 67 29.23 -11.58 -15.78
C LYS A 67 30.58 -12.24 -16.08
N ASN A 68 31.46 -11.54 -16.80
CA ASN A 68 32.80 -12.03 -17.13
C ASN A 68 33.73 -12.10 -15.91
N LEU A 69 33.57 -11.23 -14.91
CA LEU A 69 34.29 -11.30 -13.62
C LEU A 69 33.74 -12.38 -12.68
N GLY A 70 32.42 -12.66 -12.79
CA GLY A 70 31.77 -13.73 -12.04
C GLY A 70 32.14 -15.13 -12.52
N GLU A 71 32.40 -15.30 -13.81
CA GLU A 71 32.81 -16.57 -14.40
C GLU A 71 34.24 -17.00 -14.00
N ASN A 72 35.09 -16.08 -13.54
CA ASN A 72 36.46 -16.38 -13.15
C ASN A 72 36.70 -16.70 -11.65
N ASN A 73 35.70 -16.58 -10.78
CA ASN A 73 35.89 -16.77 -9.32
C ASN A 73 34.95 -17.77 -8.65
N TYR A 74 34.14 -18.52 -9.41
CA TYR A 74 33.35 -19.64 -8.88
C TYR A 74 33.46 -20.87 -9.80
N SER A 75 34.71 -21.28 -10.06
CA SER A 75 35.00 -22.65 -10.45
C SER A 75 35.60 -23.34 -9.24
N ASP A 76 34.81 -24.07 -8.53
CA ASP A 76 35.06 -25.44 -8.10
C ASP A 76 34.06 -25.82 -7.00
N ASN A 77 33.35 -26.89 -7.34
CA ASN A 77 32.56 -27.73 -6.48
C ASN A 77 31.06 -27.46 -6.37
N TYR A 78 30.38 -28.33 -7.07
CA TYR A 78 28.97 -28.78 -6.97
C TYR A 78 28.06 -28.47 -8.14
N PHE A 79 28.47 -28.85 -9.37
CA PHE A 79 27.50 -29.39 -10.33
C PHE A 79 28.22 -30.40 -11.26
N PRO A 80 27.77 -31.67 -11.34
CA PRO A 80 28.27 -32.59 -12.33
C PRO A 80 27.89 -32.09 -13.72
N SER A 81 28.93 -31.86 -14.52
CA SER A 81 28.80 -31.59 -15.94
C SER A 81 28.24 -32.81 -16.66
N ASN A 82 26.97 -32.73 -17.05
CA ASN A 82 26.46 -33.51 -18.16
C ASN A 82 25.47 -32.67 -18.97
N GLU A 83 25.87 -32.43 -20.22
CA GLU A 83 25.08 -32.14 -21.39
C GLU A 83 24.19 -30.88 -21.40
N LYS A 84 24.67 -29.89 -22.17
CA LYS A 84 23.93 -28.98 -23.03
C LYS A 84 22.39 -29.06 -23.00
N ASP A 85 21.80 -28.65 -21.91
CA ASP A 85 20.49 -28.07 -21.95
C ASP A 85 20.65 -26.59 -21.63
N GLU A 86 20.65 -25.76 -22.66
CA GLU A 86 20.41 -24.33 -22.51
C GLU A 86 19.05 -24.18 -21.83
N VAL A 87 19.04 -24.06 -20.51
CA VAL A 87 17.82 -23.75 -19.75
C VAL A 87 17.41 -22.37 -20.19
N SER A 88 16.53 -22.32 -21.19
CA SER A 88 15.92 -21.08 -21.64
C SER A 88 15.41 -20.32 -20.42
N PRO A 89 15.68 -19.01 -20.28
CA PRO A 89 15.12 -18.18 -19.21
C PRO A 89 13.59 -18.31 -19.08
N PHE A 90 12.92 -18.70 -20.16
CA PHE A 90 11.48 -18.99 -20.16
C PHE A 90 11.07 -20.22 -19.32
N ASN A 91 11.97 -21.19 -19.14
CA ASN A 91 11.70 -22.36 -18.28
C ASN A 91 11.80 -22.04 -16.78
N LEU A 92 12.33 -20.88 -16.41
CA LEU A 92 12.41 -20.39 -15.03
C LEU A 92 11.19 -19.53 -14.63
N ILE A 93 10.36 -19.14 -15.60
CA ILE A 93 9.09 -18.44 -15.33
C ILE A 93 8.04 -19.49 -15.00
N SER A 94 7.98 -19.92 -13.75
CA SER A 94 6.83 -20.68 -13.27
C SER A 94 5.64 -19.73 -13.19
N GLU A 95 4.67 -19.88 -14.07
CA GLU A 95 3.37 -19.23 -13.90
C GLU A 95 2.77 -19.70 -12.58
N LYS A 96 2.57 -18.76 -11.66
CA LYS A 96 1.87 -19.06 -10.41
C LYS A 96 0.44 -19.41 -10.77
N LYS A 97 0.04 -20.64 -10.55
CA LYS A 97 -1.34 -21.08 -10.76
C LYS A 97 -2.29 -20.21 -9.96
N THR A 98 -3.31 -19.70 -10.61
CA THR A 98 -4.33 -18.91 -9.92
C THR A 98 -5.26 -19.83 -9.13
N LEU A 99 -5.97 -19.27 -8.14
CA LEU A 99 -7.01 -20.02 -7.42
C LEU A 99 -8.02 -20.67 -8.37
N LYS A 100 -8.42 -19.92 -9.42
CA LYS A 100 -9.37 -20.43 -10.44
C LYS A 100 -8.79 -21.63 -11.20
N ASP A 101 -7.52 -21.61 -11.56
CA ASP A 101 -6.86 -22.72 -12.24
C ASP A 101 -6.79 -23.94 -11.34
N TYR A 102 -6.44 -23.76 -10.07
CA TYR A 102 -6.40 -24.83 -9.07
C TYR A 102 -7.78 -25.51 -8.90
N LEU A 103 -8.85 -24.71 -8.82
CA LEU A 103 -10.22 -25.25 -8.74
C LEU A 103 -10.65 -25.97 -10.02
N LYS A 104 -10.29 -25.42 -11.20
CA LYS A 104 -10.59 -26.07 -12.50
C LYS A 104 -9.87 -27.42 -12.63
N GLU A 105 -8.66 -27.54 -12.11
CA GLU A 105 -7.95 -28.81 -12.05
C GLU A 105 -8.70 -29.82 -11.17
N GLN A 106 -9.13 -29.42 -9.96
CA GLN A 106 -9.90 -30.33 -9.09
C GLN A 106 -11.19 -30.81 -9.76
N VAL A 107 -11.93 -29.93 -10.45
CA VAL A 107 -13.12 -30.29 -11.22
C VAL A 107 -12.78 -31.29 -12.34
N THR A 108 -11.66 -31.10 -13.03
CA THR A 108 -11.24 -31.95 -14.14
C THR A 108 -10.87 -33.37 -13.69
N TYR A 109 -10.22 -33.47 -12.50
CA TYR A 109 -9.87 -34.79 -11.90
C TYR A 109 -11.03 -35.46 -11.19
N SER A 110 -12.16 -34.81 -11.01
CA SER A 110 -13.36 -35.40 -10.40
C SER A 110 -14.12 -36.31 -11.36
N SER A 111 -14.81 -37.28 -10.79
CA SER A 111 -15.59 -38.28 -11.58
C SER A 111 -16.95 -37.73 -12.05
N ILE A 112 -17.05 -36.46 -12.45
CA ILE A 112 -18.30 -35.79 -12.85
C ILE A 112 -18.46 -35.82 -14.37
N ASN A 113 -19.72 -35.82 -14.84
CA ASN A 113 -20.05 -35.77 -16.26
C ASN A 113 -19.47 -34.49 -16.92
N LYS A 114 -19.07 -34.60 -18.19
CA LYS A 114 -18.48 -33.48 -18.94
C LYS A 114 -19.38 -32.23 -18.97
N ASN A 115 -20.71 -32.41 -19.04
CA ASN A 115 -21.64 -31.27 -19.02
C ASN A 115 -21.64 -30.56 -17.64
N ASP A 116 -21.60 -31.33 -16.55
CA ASP A 116 -21.58 -30.76 -15.20
C ASP A 116 -20.22 -30.11 -14.90
N GLN A 117 -19.13 -30.63 -15.49
CA GLN A 117 -17.81 -29.95 -15.42
C GLN A 117 -17.82 -28.56 -16.09
N LEU A 118 -18.53 -28.39 -17.20
CA LEU A 118 -18.66 -27.09 -17.86
C LEU A 118 -19.39 -26.07 -16.95
N ILE A 119 -20.47 -26.52 -16.30
CA ILE A 119 -21.23 -25.71 -15.36
C ILE A 119 -20.34 -25.31 -14.16
N CYS A 120 -19.61 -26.26 -13.58
CA CYS A 120 -18.71 -26.00 -12.48
C CYS A 120 -17.58 -25.01 -12.88
N LYS A 121 -17.02 -25.13 -14.08
CA LYS A 121 -16.02 -24.19 -14.60
C LYS A 121 -16.59 -22.78 -14.77
N TYR A 122 -17.80 -22.65 -15.27
CA TYR A 122 -18.49 -21.36 -15.37
C TYR A 122 -18.69 -20.72 -13.99
N ILE A 123 -19.11 -21.49 -12.97
CA ILE A 123 -19.23 -21.02 -11.60
C ILE A 123 -17.87 -20.54 -11.08
N ILE A 124 -16.78 -21.26 -11.33
CA ILE A 124 -15.43 -20.91 -10.89
C ILE A 124 -14.94 -19.61 -11.57
N ASP A 125 -15.26 -19.41 -12.85
CA ASP A 125 -14.87 -18.19 -13.57
C ASP A 125 -15.55 -16.93 -13.03
N ASN A 126 -16.74 -17.07 -12.45
CA ASN A 126 -17.49 -15.98 -11.84
C ASN A 126 -17.15 -15.74 -10.35
N LEU A 127 -16.14 -16.41 -9.79
CA LEU A 127 -15.66 -16.14 -8.44
C LEU A 127 -14.96 -14.78 -8.37
N ASP A 128 -15.25 -14.02 -7.30
CA ASP A 128 -14.52 -12.78 -6.98
C ASP A 128 -13.11 -13.06 -6.43
N GLY A 129 -12.30 -12.02 -6.22
CA GLY A 129 -10.96 -12.14 -5.63
C GLY A 129 -10.94 -12.65 -4.18
N ARG A 130 -12.09 -12.77 -3.51
CA ARG A 130 -12.24 -13.34 -2.17
C ARG A 130 -12.66 -14.80 -2.19
N GLY A 131 -13.14 -15.30 -3.33
CA GLY A 131 -13.70 -16.65 -3.49
C GLY A 131 -15.22 -16.74 -3.25
N TYR A 132 -15.92 -15.60 -3.30
CA TYR A 132 -17.37 -15.52 -3.18
C TYR A 132 -18.02 -15.43 -4.56
N LEU A 133 -19.33 -15.71 -4.61
CA LEU A 133 -20.18 -15.57 -5.78
C LEU A 133 -21.22 -14.47 -5.55
N GLU A 134 -21.65 -13.84 -6.60
CA GLU A 134 -22.80 -12.93 -6.55
C GLU A 134 -24.10 -13.71 -6.28
N GLU A 135 -25.05 -13.07 -5.61
CA GLU A 135 -26.33 -13.72 -5.22
C GLU A 135 -27.13 -14.21 -6.44
N ASN A 136 -27.03 -13.51 -7.57
CA ASN A 136 -27.82 -13.77 -8.78
C ASN A 136 -27.20 -14.81 -9.70
N ILE A 137 -26.03 -15.36 -9.38
CA ILE A 137 -25.28 -16.28 -10.27
C ILE A 137 -26.11 -17.50 -10.73
N ILE A 138 -27.01 -18.00 -9.88
CA ILE A 138 -27.86 -19.15 -10.24
C ILE A 138 -28.87 -18.76 -11.32
N GLU A 139 -29.43 -17.57 -11.27
CA GLU A 139 -30.37 -17.05 -12.26
C GLU A 139 -29.66 -16.81 -13.60
N GLU A 140 -28.47 -16.27 -13.57
CA GLU A 140 -27.60 -16.08 -14.73
C GLU A 140 -27.24 -17.42 -15.37
N LEU A 141 -26.83 -18.42 -14.57
CA LEU A 141 -26.57 -19.79 -15.04
C LEU A 141 -27.74 -20.42 -15.74
N ILE A 142 -28.97 -20.26 -15.21
CA ILE A 142 -30.18 -20.78 -15.80
C ILE A 142 -30.47 -20.12 -17.15
N MET A 143 -30.27 -18.79 -17.24
CA MET A 143 -30.50 -18.02 -18.47
C MET A 143 -29.45 -18.33 -19.55
N ASP A 144 -28.15 -18.35 -19.19
CA ASP A 144 -27.07 -18.51 -20.15
C ASP A 144 -26.92 -19.95 -20.67
N LEU A 145 -27.05 -20.92 -19.79
CA LEU A 145 -26.84 -22.35 -20.13
C LEU A 145 -28.11 -23.13 -20.31
N GLN A 146 -29.28 -22.52 -20.12
CA GLN A 146 -30.62 -23.17 -20.24
C GLN A 146 -30.74 -24.46 -19.42
N ILE A 147 -30.30 -24.41 -18.17
CA ILE A 147 -30.20 -25.58 -17.26
C ILE A 147 -31.29 -25.51 -16.21
N ASP A 148 -31.73 -26.67 -15.74
CA ASP A 148 -32.66 -26.77 -14.61
C ASP A 148 -32.01 -26.26 -13.31
N ARG A 149 -32.81 -25.57 -12.49
CA ARG A 149 -32.37 -25.02 -11.21
C ARG A 149 -31.76 -26.06 -10.28
N GLU A 150 -32.33 -27.25 -10.22
CA GLU A 150 -31.83 -28.37 -9.39
C GLU A 150 -30.41 -28.78 -9.80
N LYS A 151 -30.14 -28.77 -11.10
CA LYS A 151 -28.81 -29.04 -11.64
C LYS A 151 -27.78 -27.96 -11.28
N ALA A 152 -28.16 -26.70 -11.43
CA ALA A 152 -27.32 -25.58 -11.06
C ALA A 152 -26.94 -25.60 -9.57
N GLU A 153 -27.92 -25.87 -8.69
CA GLU A 153 -27.69 -25.98 -7.24
C GLU A 153 -26.83 -27.20 -6.87
N SER A 154 -26.96 -28.33 -7.58
CA SER A 154 -26.13 -29.50 -7.33
C SER A 154 -24.67 -29.26 -7.74
N CYS A 155 -24.42 -28.57 -8.86
CA CYS A 155 -23.10 -28.17 -9.29
C CYS A 155 -22.49 -27.15 -8.34
N LEU A 156 -23.27 -26.18 -7.82
CA LEU A 156 -22.81 -25.24 -6.83
C LEU A 156 -22.38 -25.93 -5.52
N LYS A 157 -23.21 -26.87 -5.02
CA LYS A 157 -22.84 -27.66 -3.82
C LYS A 157 -21.55 -28.46 -4.04
N PHE A 158 -21.34 -28.96 -5.27
CA PHE A 158 -20.11 -29.64 -5.61
C PHE A 158 -18.93 -28.67 -5.55
N VAL A 159 -19.01 -27.47 -6.16
CA VAL A 159 -17.95 -26.44 -6.09
C VAL A 159 -17.66 -26.05 -4.64
N GLN A 160 -18.68 -25.89 -3.80
CA GLN A 160 -18.54 -25.61 -2.36
C GLN A 160 -17.86 -26.75 -1.58
N SER A 161 -17.85 -27.96 -2.13
CA SER A 161 -17.14 -29.10 -1.52
C SER A 161 -15.66 -29.15 -1.84
N LEU A 162 -15.17 -28.38 -2.81
CA LEU A 162 -13.76 -28.32 -3.23
C LEU A 162 -12.87 -27.64 -2.16
N GLU A 163 -11.56 -27.73 -2.34
CA GLU A 163 -10.57 -27.01 -1.53
C GLU A 163 -10.11 -25.73 -2.27
N PRO A 164 -10.09 -24.59 -1.56
CA PRO A 164 -10.27 -24.37 -0.12
C PRO A 164 -11.73 -24.37 0.34
N ILE A 165 -11.93 -24.83 1.58
CA ILE A 165 -13.27 -24.96 2.17
C ILE A 165 -13.96 -23.59 2.29
N GLY A 166 -15.22 -23.51 1.84
CA GLY A 166 -15.99 -22.27 1.90
C GLY A 166 -15.91 -21.43 0.63
N ILE A 167 -15.31 -21.98 -0.45
CA ILE A 167 -15.33 -21.35 -1.77
C ILE A 167 -16.72 -21.42 -2.39
N GLY A 168 -17.06 -20.46 -3.26
CA GLY A 168 -18.35 -20.47 -3.97
C GLY A 168 -19.56 -20.14 -3.09
N CYS A 169 -19.35 -19.51 -1.94
CA CYS A 169 -20.42 -19.05 -1.07
C CYS A 169 -20.90 -17.67 -1.53
N ARG A 170 -22.18 -17.36 -1.31
CA ARG A 170 -22.79 -16.05 -1.64
C ARG A 170 -22.71 -15.08 -0.47
N THR A 171 -22.76 -15.61 0.77
CA THR A 171 -22.72 -14.82 1.98
C THR A 171 -21.66 -15.32 2.95
N LEU A 172 -21.23 -14.45 3.85
CA LEU A 172 -20.30 -14.82 4.92
C LEU A 172 -20.89 -15.93 5.81
N SER A 173 -22.19 -15.86 6.13
CA SER A 173 -22.87 -16.86 6.94
C SER A 173 -22.83 -18.24 6.29
N GLU A 174 -23.06 -18.32 4.97
CA GLU A 174 -22.97 -19.57 4.22
C GLU A 174 -21.55 -20.15 4.26
N CYS A 175 -20.52 -19.32 4.06
CA CYS A 175 -19.12 -19.72 4.12
C CYS A 175 -18.75 -20.32 5.50
N LEU A 176 -19.12 -19.64 6.58
CA LEU A 176 -18.84 -20.10 7.95
C LEU A 176 -19.58 -21.41 8.26
N ASN A 177 -20.84 -21.56 7.84
CA ASN A 177 -21.63 -22.76 8.05
C ASN A 177 -21.05 -23.98 7.32
N ILE A 178 -20.55 -23.80 6.08
CA ILE A 178 -19.90 -24.88 5.34
C ILE A 178 -18.60 -25.31 6.03
N GLN A 179 -17.78 -24.35 6.48
CA GLN A 179 -16.55 -24.64 7.21
C GLN A 179 -16.82 -25.41 8.51
N LEU A 180 -17.84 -25.01 9.29
CA LEU A 180 -18.25 -25.69 10.50
C LEU A 180 -18.74 -27.11 10.24
N SER A 181 -19.57 -27.29 9.23
CA SER A 181 -20.09 -28.61 8.85
C SER A 181 -18.95 -29.58 8.48
N LYS A 182 -17.93 -29.11 7.76
CA LYS A 182 -16.72 -29.91 7.43
C LYS A 182 -15.85 -30.20 8.65
N LYS A 183 -15.79 -29.27 9.64
CA LYS A 183 -15.09 -29.52 10.92
C LYS A 183 -15.87 -30.42 11.89
N GLY A 184 -17.08 -30.85 11.51
CA GLY A 184 -17.92 -31.73 12.33
C GLY A 184 -18.81 -31.04 13.36
N TYR A 185 -18.87 -29.70 13.36
CA TYR A 185 -19.74 -28.93 14.23
C TYR A 185 -21.13 -28.76 13.60
N ASN A 186 -22.09 -29.59 13.99
CA ASN A 186 -23.46 -29.56 13.45
C ASN A 186 -24.49 -29.02 14.47
N ASP A 187 -24.07 -28.13 15.36
CA ASP A 187 -24.94 -27.54 16.35
C ASP A 187 -25.93 -26.55 15.71
N THR A 188 -27.23 -26.78 15.93
CA THR A 188 -28.31 -25.96 15.37
C THR A 188 -28.30 -24.54 15.93
N ILE A 189 -27.91 -24.37 17.21
CA ILE A 189 -27.84 -23.09 17.87
C ILE A 189 -26.70 -22.27 17.30
N LEU A 190 -25.55 -22.89 17.03
CA LEU A 190 -24.40 -22.24 16.39
C LEU A 190 -24.73 -21.75 14.98
N LYS A 191 -25.47 -22.54 14.19
CA LYS A 191 -25.93 -22.13 12.86
C LYS A 191 -26.89 -20.94 12.95
N GLU A 192 -27.87 -20.99 13.86
CA GLU A 192 -28.80 -19.86 14.07
C GLU A 192 -28.07 -18.58 14.50
N LEU A 193 -27.04 -18.70 15.35
CA LEU A 193 -26.19 -17.58 15.76
C LEU A 193 -25.46 -16.95 14.58
N ILE A 194 -24.92 -17.75 13.66
CA ILE A 194 -24.21 -17.25 12.48
C ILE A 194 -25.19 -16.64 11.49
N ASP A 195 -26.36 -17.23 11.27
CA ASP A 195 -27.29 -16.77 10.24
C ASP A 195 -28.00 -15.46 10.65
N LYS A 196 -28.36 -15.32 11.93
CA LYS A 196 -29.21 -14.22 12.39
C LYS A 196 -28.51 -13.18 13.28
N TYR A 197 -27.48 -13.59 14.02
CA TYR A 197 -26.94 -12.78 15.12
C TYR A 197 -25.44 -12.50 15.02
N LEU A 198 -24.84 -12.65 13.84
CA LEU A 198 -23.40 -12.42 13.66
C LEU A 198 -22.99 -10.97 13.96
N ILE A 199 -23.87 -10.00 13.64
CA ILE A 199 -23.64 -8.57 13.89
C ILE A 199 -23.65 -8.29 15.40
N GLU A 200 -24.65 -8.79 16.13
CA GLU A 200 -24.73 -8.63 17.58
C GLU A 200 -23.56 -9.29 18.31
N LEU A 201 -23.11 -10.45 17.82
CA LEU A 201 -21.92 -11.13 18.31
C LEU A 201 -20.66 -10.26 18.10
N SER A 202 -20.51 -9.66 16.94
CA SER A 202 -19.38 -8.76 16.65
C SER A 202 -19.35 -7.53 17.56
N GLN A 203 -20.53 -7.06 17.99
CA GLN A 203 -20.70 -5.95 18.93
C GLN A 203 -20.49 -6.36 20.41
N GLY A 204 -20.32 -7.65 20.70
CA GLY A 204 -20.11 -8.16 22.05
C GLY A 204 -21.36 -8.10 22.94
N LYS A 205 -22.56 -8.20 22.37
CA LYS A 205 -23.84 -8.17 23.10
C LYS A 205 -24.19 -9.55 23.68
N TYR A 206 -23.29 -10.14 24.47
CA TYR A 206 -23.44 -11.52 24.95
C TYR A 206 -24.69 -11.78 25.78
N ARG A 207 -25.14 -10.81 26.62
CA ARG A 207 -26.36 -10.95 27.46
C ARG A 207 -27.61 -11.10 26.58
N LEU A 208 -27.74 -10.25 25.55
CA LEU A 208 -28.87 -10.29 24.63
C LEU A 208 -28.89 -11.62 23.85
N LEU A 209 -27.72 -12.11 23.43
CA LEU A 209 -27.59 -13.39 22.72
C LEU A 209 -27.93 -14.57 23.66
N SER A 210 -27.49 -14.53 24.90
CA SER A 210 -27.82 -15.54 25.94
C SER A 210 -29.31 -15.63 26.16
N GLU A 211 -30.03 -14.51 26.27
CA GLU A 211 -31.48 -14.47 26.43
C GLU A 211 -32.23 -14.98 25.20
N LYS A 212 -31.82 -14.55 23.97
CA LYS A 212 -32.48 -14.95 22.74
C LYS A 212 -32.30 -16.44 22.40
N LEU A 213 -31.08 -16.94 22.55
CA LEU A 213 -30.72 -18.33 22.24
C LEU A 213 -30.91 -19.30 23.39
N LYS A 214 -31.26 -18.80 24.60
CA LYS A 214 -31.45 -19.58 25.83
C LYS A 214 -30.22 -20.42 26.22
N ILE A 215 -29.02 -19.89 25.98
CA ILE A 215 -27.73 -20.52 26.31
C ILE A 215 -26.95 -19.68 27.35
N SER A 216 -25.98 -20.29 27.99
CA SER A 216 -25.13 -19.57 28.93
C SER A 216 -24.21 -18.58 28.21
N ILE A 217 -23.87 -17.47 28.88
CA ILE A 217 -22.91 -16.48 28.30
C ILE A 217 -21.57 -17.14 27.99
N LYS A 218 -21.19 -18.15 28.78
CA LYS A 218 -19.96 -18.93 28.55
C LYS A 218 -19.99 -19.64 27.19
N GLN A 219 -21.11 -20.31 26.88
CA GLN A 219 -21.28 -20.99 25.58
C GLN A 219 -21.28 -20.01 24.42
N VAL A 220 -21.85 -18.80 24.56
CA VAL A 220 -21.76 -17.76 23.52
C VAL A 220 -20.32 -17.35 23.26
N GLN A 221 -19.50 -17.26 24.31
CA GLN A 221 -18.07 -16.92 24.16
C GLN A 221 -17.26 -18.07 23.54
N GLU A 222 -17.58 -19.33 23.91
CA GLU A 222 -16.97 -20.51 23.26
C GLU A 222 -17.31 -20.56 21.76
N TYR A 223 -18.54 -20.23 21.39
CA TYR A 223 -18.94 -20.14 19.98
C TYR A 223 -18.25 -18.97 19.25
N GLU A 224 -18.09 -17.81 19.90
CA GLU A 224 -17.32 -16.70 19.33
C GLU A 224 -15.85 -17.09 19.07
N ASP A 225 -15.21 -17.75 20.04
CA ASP A 225 -13.83 -18.20 19.89
C ASP A 225 -13.71 -19.26 18.77
N LEU A 226 -14.69 -20.16 18.62
CA LEU A 226 -14.80 -21.10 17.53
C LEU A 226 -14.92 -20.39 16.18
N ILE A 227 -15.82 -19.41 16.07
CA ILE A 227 -16.01 -18.63 14.83
C ILE A 227 -14.73 -17.89 14.45
N LYS A 228 -13.97 -17.35 15.42
CA LYS A 228 -12.68 -16.69 15.18
C LYS A 228 -11.60 -17.61 14.60
N THR A 229 -11.73 -18.93 14.75
CA THR A 229 -10.82 -19.92 14.16
C THR A 229 -11.14 -20.26 12.71
N LEU A 230 -12.24 -19.72 12.17
CA LEU A 230 -12.65 -19.93 10.78
C LEU A 230 -12.07 -18.84 9.88
N GLU A 231 -11.95 -19.16 8.60
CA GLU A 231 -11.37 -18.26 7.62
C GLU A 231 -12.48 -17.55 6.82
N PRO A 232 -12.69 -16.24 7.03
CA PRO A 232 -13.74 -15.50 6.32
C PRO A 232 -13.39 -15.24 4.84
N LYS A 233 -12.14 -15.44 4.43
CA LYS A 233 -11.67 -15.24 3.06
C LYS A 233 -11.03 -16.54 2.55
N PRO A 234 -11.80 -17.44 1.90
CA PRO A 234 -11.29 -18.73 1.48
C PRO A 234 -10.16 -18.66 0.44
N SER A 235 -10.05 -17.57 -0.31
CA SER A 235 -8.94 -17.32 -1.25
C SER A 235 -7.61 -17.02 -0.59
N ARG A 236 -7.55 -16.85 0.74
CA ARG A 236 -6.34 -16.49 1.46
C ARG A 236 -5.26 -17.55 1.28
N GLY A 237 -4.06 -17.11 0.90
CA GLY A 237 -2.93 -18.00 0.64
C GLY A 237 -2.83 -18.49 -0.80
N TYR A 238 -3.84 -18.25 -1.63
CA TYR A 238 -3.82 -18.55 -3.06
C TYR A 238 -3.58 -17.29 -3.89
N PHE A 239 -2.96 -17.46 -5.04
CA PHE A 239 -2.79 -16.36 -5.99
C PHE A 239 -4.12 -16.12 -6.71
N THR A 240 -4.70 -14.93 -6.57
CA THR A 240 -6.01 -14.58 -7.14
C THR A 240 -5.91 -13.93 -8.53
N GLY A 241 -4.71 -13.79 -9.08
CA GLY A 241 -4.48 -13.12 -10.37
C GLY A 241 -4.46 -11.59 -10.27
N GLU A 242 -4.75 -11.02 -9.10
CA GLU A 242 -4.61 -9.58 -8.90
C GLU A 242 -3.13 -9.19 -8.98
N ALA A 243 -2.82 -8.23 -9.83
CA ALA A 243 -1.47 -7.70 -9.93
C ALA A 243 -1.06 -7.11 -8.58
N ILE A 244 0.01 -7.63 -8.01
CA ILE A 244 0.60 -7.03 -6.81
C ILE A 244 1.10 -5.65 -7.21
N GLY A 245 0.51 -4.61 -6.65
CA GLY A 245 0.98 -3.24 -6.84
C GLY A 245 2.37 -3.09 -6.23
N TYR A 246 3.40 -3.03 -7.06
CA TYR A 246 4.75 -2.73 -6.59
C TYR A 246 4.89 -1.24 -6.29
N ILE A 247 5.45 -0.93 -5.13
CA ILE A 247 5.79 0.44 -4.76
C ILE A 247 7.23 0.68 -5.21
N PHE A 248 7.41 1.63 -6.10
CA PHE A 248 8.75 2.09 -6.50
C PHE A 248 9.19 3.20 -5.54
N PRO A 249 10.27 2.99 -4.77
CA PRO A 249 10.75 4.00 -3.84
C PRO A 249 11.47 5.13 -4.59
N ASP A 250 11.26 6.37 -4.14
CA ASP A 250 11.92 7.55 -4.71
C ASP A 250 13.39 7.65 -4.24
N VAL A 251 13.67 7.18 -3.02
CA VAL A 251 14.96 7.36 -2.35
C VAL A 251 15.35 6.11 -1.57
N TYR A 252 16.65 5.83 -1.54
CA TYR A 252 17.25 4.78 -0.71
C TYR A 252 18.14 5.42 0.36
N ILE A 253 18.04 4.96 1.60
CA ILE A 253 18.93 5.29 2.69
C ILE A 253 19.87 4.12 2.89
N LYS A 254 21.17 4.33 2.65
CA LYS A 254 22.20 3.32 2.91
C LYS A 254 23.06 3.77 4.07
N LYS A 255 23.42 2.83 4.92
CA LYS A 255 24.40 3.07 5.99
C LYS A 255 25.78 2.74 5.45
N ILE A 256 26.69 3.73 5.45
CA ILE A 256 28.08 3.58 5.08
C ILE A 256 28.90 3.97 6.31
N ASP A 257 29.60 3.00 6.91
CA ASP A 257 30.28 3.13 8.19
C ASP A 257 29.35 3.62 9.31
N GLU A 258 29.53 4.82 9.82
CA GLU A 258 28.69 5.45 10.85
C GLU A 258 27.68 6.47 10.31
N ASP A 259 27.78 6.82 9.04
CA ASP A 259 26.92 7.82 8.40
C ASP A 259 25.84 7.20 7.52
N PHE A 260 24.73 7.93 7.35
CA PHE A 260 23.66 7.58 6.46
C PHE A 260 23.74 8.41 5.18
N VAL A 261 23.79 7.72 4.04
CA VAL A 261 23.85 8.34 2.72
C VAL A 261 22.51 8.17 2.01
N VAL A 262 22.02 9.27 1.44
CA VAL A 262 20.77 9.33 0.68
C VAL A 262 21.08 9.16 -0.80
N ILE A 263 20.49 8.16 -1.43
CA ILE A 263 20.68 7.85 -2.85
C ILE A 263 19.32 7.93 -3.55
N THR A 264 19.19 8.75 -4.56
CA THR A 264 17.99 8.80 -5.41
C THR A 264 17.90 7.57 -6.29
N ASN A 265 16.69 7.14 -6.57
CA ASN A 265 16.47 6.06 -7.52
C ASN A 265 16.54 6.63 -8.95
N GLU A 266 17.70 6.53 -9.58
CA GLU A 266 17.93 7.04 -10.94
C GLU A 266 17.20 6.22 -12.01
N ASN A 267 16.83 4.98 -11.69
CA ASN A 267 16.14 4.09 -12.64
C ASN A 267 14.64 4.39 -12.78
N LEU A 268 14.08 5.31 -11.99
CA LEU A 268 12.66 5.67 -12.05
C LEU A 268 12.29 6.47 -13.29
N PHE A 269 13.24 7.26 -13.81
CA PHE A 269 12.97 8.17 -14.92
C PHE A 269 14.05 8.00 -15.98
N PRO A 270 13.68 8.05 -17.29
CA PRO A 270 14.67 8.09 -18.34
C PRO A 270 15.53 9.36 -18.20
N ASN A 271 16.82 9.22 -18.41
CA ASN A 271 17.70 10.39 -18.51
C ASN A 271 17.33 11.18 -19.77
N LEU A 272 16.94 12.44 -19.58
CA LEU A 272 16.51 13.31 -20.67
C LEU A 272 17.70 14.13 -21.17
N LYS A 273 17.90 14.16 -22.47
CA LYS A 273 18.86 15.02 -23.15
C LYS A 273 18.16 15.88 -24.20
N VAL A 274 18.69 17.10 -24.38
CA VAL A 274 18.27 17.95 -25.46
C VAL A 274 19.11 17.59 -26.68
N ASN A 275 18.44 17.18 -27.76
CA ASN A 275 19.12 16.77 -28.99
C ASN A 275 19.90 17.92 -29.60
N GLY A 276 21.20 17.72 -29.80
CA GLY A 276 22.13 18.72 -30.33
C GLY A 276 21.85 19.14 -31.80
N ILE A 277 21.23 18.26 -32.58
CA ILE A 277 20.91 18.51 -34.00
C ILE A 277 20.09 19.79 -34.19
N TYR A 278 19.13 20.04 -33.28
CA TYR A 278 18.28 21.23 -33.36
C TYR A 278 19.01 22.54 -33.02
N LYS A 279 20.18 22.50 -32.34
CA LYS A 279 21.04 23.67 -32.15
C LYS A 279 21.69 24.08 -33.48
N ASP A 280 22.05 23.10 -34.32
CA ASP A 280 22.65 23.36 -35.64
C ASP A 280 21.61 23.86 -36.66
N VAL A 281 20.36 23.36 -36.53
CA VAL A 281 19.25 23.86 -37.36
C VAL A 281 18.97 25.35 -37.09
N ILE A 282 19.07 25.83 -35.83
CA ILE A 282 18.90 27.25 -35.50
C ILE A 282 19.98 28.10 -36.20
N ASN A 283 21.21 27.58 -36.33
CA ASN A 283 22.31 28.32 -36.90
C ASN A 283 22.30 28.34 -38.47
N GLN A 284 21.64 27.36 -39.08
CA GLN A 284 21.64 27.18 -40.54
C GLN A 284 20.33 27.59 -41.23
N SER A 285 19.21 27.65 -40.51
CA SER A 285 17.92 28.00 -41.07
C SER A 285 17.73 29.52 -41.19
N HIS A 286 17.11 29.97 -42.30
CA HIS A 286 16.77 31.38 -42.53
C HIS A 286 15.31 31.71 -42.21
N ASP A 287 14.51 30.70 -41.84
CA ASP A 287 13.11 30.86 -41.52
C ASP A 287 12.92 31.29 -40.04
N LYS A 288 12.45 32.53 -39.88
CA LYS A 288 12.27 33.14 -38.53
C LYS A 288 11.19 32.44 -37.70
N GLU A 289 10.15 31.90 -38.32
CA GLU A 289 9.07 31.22 -37.58
C GLU A 289 9.55 29.84 -37.08
N ALA A 290 10.26 29.09 -37.89
CA ALA A 290 10.87 27.82 -37.52
C ALA A 290 11.88 27.99 -36.36
N ILE A 291 12.74 29.02 -36.46
CA ILE A 291 13.72 29.33 -35.39
C ILE A 291 13.00 29.66 -34.08
N LYS A 292 11.93 30.44 -34.14
CA LYS A 292 11.17 30.80 -32.95
C LYS A 292 10.54 29.58 -32.29
N TYR A 293 9.90 28.71 -33.07
CA TYR A 293 9.28 27.48 -32.61
C TYR A 293 10.29 26.53 -31.93
N VAL A 294 11.45 26.29 -32.58
CA VAL A 294 12.49 25.43 -32.03
C VAL A 294 13.08 26.01 -30.75
N LYS A 295 13.27 27.34 -30.66
CA LYS A 295 13.71 28.00 -29.42
C LYS A 295 12.71 27.78 -28.26
N GLU A 296 11.43 27.99 -28.51
CA GLU A 296 10.39 27.77 -27.51
C GLU A 296 10.35 26.31 -27.00
N LYS A 297 10.54 25.35 -27.90
CA LYS A 297 10.61 23.91 -27.56
C LYS A 297 11.88 23.56 -26.80
N ILE A 298 13.04 24.14 -27.14
CA ILE A 298 14.29 23.97 -26.39
C ILE A 298 14.17 24.57 -24.98
N GLU A 299 13.62 25.76 -24.85
CA GLU A 299 13.40 26.41 -23.53
C GLU A 299 12.47 25.57 -22.65
N SER A 300 11.38 25.03 -23.21
CA SER A 300 10.48 24.13 -22.50
C SER A 300 11.19 22.84 -22.05
N ALA A 301 11.98 22.22 -22.94
CA ALA A 301 12.76 21.02 -22.64
C ALA A 301 13.78 21.25 -21.51
N LEU A 302 14.56 22.32 -21.59
CA LEU A 302 15.54 22.68 -20.56
C LEU A 302 14.87 22.96 -19.21
N TYR A 303 13.71 23.63 -19.26
CA TYR A 303 12.95 23.90 -18.04
C TYR A 303 12.42 22.62 -17.39
N LEU A 304 11.93 21.65 -18.19
CA LEU A 304 11.49 20.34 -17.71
C LEU A 304 12.64 19.60 -17.01
N VAL A 305 13.79 19.47 -17.68
CA VAL A 305 14.98 18.80 -17.11
C VAL A 305 15.38 19.47 -15.78
N LYS A 306 15.48 20.80 -15.76
CA LYS A 306 15.81 21.57 -14.54
C LYS A 306 14.78 21.36 -13.43
N SER A 307 13.50 21.26 -13.75
CA SER A 307 12.44 21.03 -12.79
C SER A 307 12.52 19.63 -12.16
N ILE A 308 12.87 18.61 -12.94
CA ILE A 308 13.07 17.23 -12.47
C ILE A 308 14.31 17.18 -11.55
N GLU A 309 15.42 17.82 -11.92
CA GLU A 309 16.62 17.91 -11.09
C GLU A 309 16.34 18.65 -9.77
N SER A 310 15.62 19.76 -9.84
CA SER A 310 15.22 20.54 -8.65
C SER A 310 14.35 19.69 -7.72
N ARG A 311 13.42 18.89 -8.26
CA ARG A 311 12.62 17.91 -7.49
C ARG A 311 13.53 16.91 -6.78
N LYS A 312 14.46 16.25 -7.51
CA LYS A 312 15.43 15.29 -6.95
C LYS A 312 16.19 15.91 -5.77
N ASN A 313 16.78 17.07 -6.00
CA ASN A 313 17.58 17.79 -5.00
C ASN A 313 16.75 18.17 -3.77
N THR A 314 15.49 18.62 -3.99
CA THR A 314 14.60 18.97 -2.87
C THR A 314 14.26 17.74 -2.02
N ILE A 315 13.93 16.62 -2.63
CA ILE A 315 13.61 15.38 -1.92
C ILE A 315 14.84 14.89 -1.14
N CYS A 316 16.03 14.87 -1.74
CA CYS A 316 17.27 14.47 -1.06
C CYS A 316 17.53 15.34 0.16
N ARG A 317 17.52 16.67 0.01
CA ARG A 317 17.75 17.61 1.14
C ARG A 317 16.73 17.40 2.26
N VAL A 318 15.46 17.17 1.93
CA VAL A 318 14.42 16.88 2.94
C VAL A 318 14.72 15.58 3.68
N VAL A 319 15.08 14.50 2.96
CA VAL A 319 15.38 13.21 3.59
C VAL A 319 16.67 13.27 4.42
N GLU A 320 17.71 13.96 3.95
CA GLU A 320 18.94 14.18 4.71
C GLU A 320 18.67 14.91 6.03
N GLU A 321 17.80 15.93 5.99
CA GLU A 321 17.46 16.68 7.20
C GLU A 321 16.61 15.85 8.16
N ILE A 322 15.70 15.00 7.64
CA ILE A 322 14.96 14.02 8.43
C ILE A 322 15.93 13.06 9.13
N ILE A 323 16.94 12.55 8.43
CA ILE A 323 17.95 11.64 9.01
C ILE A 323 18.71 12.32 10.13
N LYS A 324 19.14 13.56 9.95
CA LYS A 324 19.84 14.33 11.00
C LYS A 324 18.98 14.48 12.24
N TYR A 325 17.70 14.83 12.06
CA TYR A 325 16.76 15.03 13.17
C TYR A 325 16.43 13.72 13.89
N GLN A 326 16.27 12.62 13.15
CA GLN A 326 15.88 11.29 13.63
C GLN A 326 17.07 10.32 13.78
N LYS A 327 18.31 10.84 13.99
CA LYS A 327 19.53 10.03 13.97
C LYS A 327 19.46 8.79 14.87
N GLU A 328 18.94 8.93 16.08
CA GLU A 328 18.85 7.84 17.07
C GLU A 328 17.89 6.71 16.63
N TYR A 329 16.82 7.07 15.91
CA TYR A 329 15.90 6.11 15.29
C TYR A 329 16.60 5.32 14.17
N PHE A 330 17.33 5.99 13.29
CA PHE A 330 18.06 5.33 12.19
C PHE A 330 19.23 4.48 12.68
N GLU A 331 19.87 4.84 13.79
CA GLU A 331 20.91 4.03 14.44
C GLU A 331 20.35 2.82 15.19
N GLY A 332 19.01 2.72 15.34
CA GLY A 332 18.37 1.64 16.09
C GLY A 332 18.48 1.77 17.61
N LYS A 333 18.98 2.91 18.12
CA LYS A 333 19.06 3.19 19.57
C LYS A 333 17.69 3.42 20.18
N GLU A 334 16.82 4.10 19.43
CA GLU A 334 15.43 4.34 19.81
C GLU A 334 14.48 3.68 18.81
N LYS A 335 13.43 3.00 19.34
CA LYS A 335 12.37 2.40 18.51
C LYS A 335 11.35 3.43 18.02
N ASN A 336 11.34 4.60 18.62
CA ASN A 336 10.31 5.62 18.42
C ASN A 336 10.87 6.82 17.68
N LEU A 337 10.04 7.42 16.83
CA LEU A 337 10.39 8.66 16.14
C LEU A 337 10.32 9.85 17.12
N LYS A 338 11.31 10.72 17.06
CA LYS A 338 11.25 12.02 17.73
C LYS A 338 10.14 12.87 17.08
N PRO A 339 9.40 13.65 17.86
CA PRO A 339 8.37 14.52 17.30
C PRO A 339 8.99 15.55 16.36
N MET A 340 8.49 15.62 15.13
CA MET A 340 9.00 16.49 14.08
C MET A 340 7.86 17.06 13.25
N THR A 341 7.82 18.36 13.06
CA THR A 341 6.84 19.02 12.21
C THR A 341 7.44 19.40 10.85
N ILE A 342 6.57 19.56 9.86
CA ILE A 342 6.96 20.10 8.55
C ILE A 342 7.64 21.48 8.71
N LYS A 343 7.18 22.28 9.69
CA LYS A 343 7.74 23.60 10.00
C LYS A 343 9.19 23.53 10.47
N ASN A 344 9.55 22.52 11.26
CA ASN A 344 10.94 22.35 11.75
C ASN A 344 11.89 22.15 10.57
N ILE A 345 11.54 21.25 9.63
CA ILE A 345 12.34 20.99 8.43
C ILE A 345 12.32 22.20 7.48
N ALA A 346 11.19 22.88 7.34
CA ALA A 346 11.08 24.06 6.50
C ALA A 346 12.03 25.20 6.99
N ASN A 347 12.11 25.40 8.30
CA ASN A 347 12.99 26.40 8.89
C ASN A 347 14.47 26.01 8.71
N SER A 348 14.84 24.74 8.91
CA SER A 348 16.23 24.30 8.75
C SER A 348 16.74 24.36 7.32
N LEU A 349 15.84 24.13 6.33
CA LEU A 349 16.16 24.19 4.90
C LEU A 349 15.92 25.55 4.26
N GLU A 350 15.45 26.56 5.03
CA GLU A 350 15.06 27.89 4.54
C GLU A 350 14.04 27.84 3.38
N MET A 351 13.09 26.88 3.48
CA MET A 351 12.06 26.66 2.49
C MET A 351 10.66 26.91 3.08
N HIS A 352 9.68 27.21 2.20
CA HIS A 352 8.30 27.35 2.65
C HIS A 352 7.69 25.99 3.01
N GLU A 353 6.86 25.93 4.05
CA GLU A 353 6.21 24.71 4.52
C GLU A 353 5.44 23.97 3.41
N SER A 354 4.80 24.75 2.50
CA SER A 354 4.08 24.16 1.36
C SER A 354 5.00 23.42 0.38
N THR A 355 6.26 23.84 0.23
CA THR A 355 7.24 23.17 -0.64
C THR A 355 7.62 21.82 -0.05
N ILE A 356 7.89 21.77 1.26
CA ILE A 356 8.19 20.52 1.97
C ILE A 356 6.98 19.59 1.92
N SER A 357 5.77 20.07 2.21
CA SER A 357 4.55 19.30 2.16
C SER A 357 4.31 18.65 0.79
N ARG A 358 4.59 19.38 -0.30
CA ARG A 358 4.51 18.87 -1.68
C ARG A 358 5.60 17.84 -1.98
N ALA A 359 6.83 18.09 -1.49
CA ALA A 359 7.96 17.18 -1.70
C ALA A 359 7.78 15.83 -0.98
N VAL A 360 7.05 15.80 0.15
CA VAL A 360 6.86 14.61 0.98
C VAL A 360 5.63 13.79 0.59
N LYS A 361 4.65 14.44 -0.08
CA LYS A 361 3.38 13.80 -0.42
C LYS A 361 3.59 12.64 -1.39
N ASP A 362 3.00 11.48 -1.07
CA ASP A 362 2.97 10.26 -1.89
C ASP A 362 4.35 9.78 -2.39
N LYS A 363 5.38 9.98 -1.54
CA LYS A 363 6.74 9.53 -1.80
C LYS A 363 7.22 8.52 -0.78
N TYR A 364 8.03 7.59 -1.24
CA TYR A 364 8.48 6.44 -0.47
C TYR A 364 10.01 6.41 -0.36
N VAL A 365 10.48 5.97 0.77
CA VAL A 365 11.89 5.78 1.07
C VAL A 365 12.13 4.33 1.53
N VAL A 366 13.22 3.75 1.06
CA VAL A 366 13.73 2.47 1.57
C VAL A 366 14.74 2.76 2.65
N MET A 367 14.51 2.21 3.83
CA MET A 367 15.42 2.29 4.96
C MET A 367 16.63 1.35 4.77
N HIS A 368 17.71 1.57 5.49
CA HIS A 368 18.87 0.67 5.52
C HIS A 368 18.50 -0.76 5.98
N THR A 369 17.38 -0.93 6.70
CA THR A 369 16.82 -2.23 7.11
C THR A 369 16.08 -2.97 6.00
N GLY A 370 15.86 -2.33 4.84
CA GLY A 370 15.03 -2.84 3.74
C GLY A 370 13.54 -2.52 3.85
N GLU A 371 13.10 -1.90 4.93
CA GLU A 371 11.71 -1.48 5.08
C GLU A 371 11.38 -0.28 4.18
N ILE A 372 10.20 -0.32 3.54
CA ILE A 372 9.67 0.79 2.75
C ILE A 372 8.70 1.59 3.62
N LYS A 373 8.95 2.89 3.75
CA LYS A 373 8.07 3.82 4.49
C LYS A 373 7.72 5.03 3.64
N LYS A 374 6.56 5.62 3.92
CA LYS A 374 6.24 6.94 3.34
C LYS A 374 7.10 8.00 4.03
N ILE A 375 7.64 8.94 3.27
CA ILE A 375 8.40 10.06 3.85
C ILE A 375 7.53 10.85 4.82
N LYS A 376 6.21 10.93 4.58
CA LYS A 376 5.25 11.58 5.46
C LYS A 376 5.15 10.95 6.85
N ASP A 377 5.42 9.66 6.99
CA ASP A 377 5.29 8.93 8.26
C ASP A 377 6.35 9.33 9.29
N PHE A 378 7.45 9.97 8.84
CA PHE A 378 8.47 10.53 9.74
C PHE A 378 8.01 11.83 10.45
N PHE A 379 6.94 12.46 9.94
CA PHE A 379 6.35 13.66 10.55
C PHE A 379 5.23 13.23 11.49
N ALA A 380 5.62 12.71 12.66
CA ALA A 380 4.66 12.27 13.67
C ALA A 380 4.00 13.47 14.35
N ASN A 381 2.68 13.46 14.45
CA ASN A 381 1.97 14.38 15.32
C ASN A 381 2.34 14.06 16.77
N TYR A 382 2.64 15.10 17.56
CA TYR A 382 2.96 14.94 18.96
C TYR A 382 1.79 15.35 19.85
N VAL A 383 1.78 14.75 21.02
CA VAL A 383 0.91 15.14 22.14
C VAL A 383 1.79 15.92 23.12
N ASN A 384 1.39 17.13 23.45
CA ASN A 384 2.08 17.91 24.47
C ASN A 384 1.98 17.19 25.83
N VAL A 385 3.10 16.76 26.33
CA VAL A 385 3.24 16.18 27.66
C VAL A 385 4.15 17.12 28.45
N SER A 386 3.83 17.34 29.70
CA SER A 386 4.28 18.40 30.59
C SER A 386 5.78 18.75 30.61
N ASN A 387 6.66 17.99 29.93
CA ASN A 387 8.08 18.35 29.71
C ASN A 387 8.77 17.61 28.54
N ASN A 388 8.09 16.70 27.85
CA ASN A 388 8.64 15.97 26.71
C ASN A 388 7.60 15.85 25.59
N GLU A 389 7.97 16.19 24.38
CA GLU A 389 7.17 15.94 23.19
C GLU A 389 7.23 14.45 22.86
N ILE A 390 6.10 13.75 22.95
CA ILE A 390 6.02 12.30 22.69
C ILE A 390 5.18 12.06 21.44
N SER A 391 5.61 11.16 20.56
CA SER A 391 4.86 10.86 19.35
C SER A 391 3.56 10.11 19.67
N ALA A 392 2.50 10.40 18.91
CA ALA A 392 1.21 9.72 19.07
C ALA A 392 1.32 8.20 18.87
N GLU A 393 2.25 7.74 18.01
CA GLU A 393 2.49 6.31 17.77
C GLU A 393 3.09 5.62 19.01
N TYR A 394 3.99 6.27 19.70
CA TYR A 394 4.53 5.74 20.96
C TYR A 394 3.45 5.55 22.00
N VAL A 395 2.56 6.54 22.14
CA VAL A 395 1.42 6.44 23.07
C VAL A 395 0.50 5.27 22.66
N LYS A 396 0.21 5.09 21.39
CA LYS A 396 -0.57 3.95 20.89
C LYS A 396 0.11 2.61 21.22
N THR A 397 1.42 2.52 21.05
CA THR A 397 2.18 1.30 21.40
C THR A 397 2.08 0.99 22.90
N ILE A 398 2.23 1.99 23.76
CA ILE A 398 2.08 1.80 25.22
C ILE A 398 0.65 1.38 25.58
N ILE A 399 -0.37 2.02 24.99
CA ILE A 399 -1.77 1.65 25.23
C ILE A 399 -2.01 0.20 24.83
N LYS A 400 -1.48 -0.24 23.68
CA LYS A 400 -1.56 -1.62 23.21
C LYS A 400 -0.89 -2.58 24.18
N ASP A 401 0.33 -2.28 24.64
CA ASP A 401 1.07 -3.10 25.60
C ASP A 401 0.34 -3.24 26.95
N ILE A 402 -0.30 -2.15 27.42
CA ILE A 402 -1.09 -2.18 28.64
C ILE A 402 -2.33 -3.07 28.45
N ILE A 403 -3.00 -2.97 27.31
CA ILE A 403 -4.19 -3.77 27.02
C ILE A 403 -3.84 -5.24 26.80
N ASP A 404 -2.73 -5.54 26.14
CA ASP A 404 -2.28 -6.92 25.90
C ASP A 404 -1.90 -7.64 27.21
N LYS A 405 -1.45 -6.88 28.21
CA LYS A 405 -1.10 -7.39 29.56
C LYS A 405 -2.26 -7.31 30.55
N GLU A 406 -3.45 -6.80 30.16
CA GLU A 406 -4.58 -6.68 31.07
C GLU A 406 -5.22 -8.04 31.41
N ASN A 407 -5.84 -8.09 32.58
CA ASN A 407 -6.67 -9.25 32.96
C ASN A 407 -7.99 -9.20 32.17
N LYS A 408 -8.23 -10.19 31.33
CA LYS A 408 -9.43 -10.30 30.48
C LYS A 408 -10.74 -10.41 31.26
N LEU A 409 -10.69 -10.85 32.53
CA LEU A 409 -11.85 -10.90 33.45
C LEU A 409 -12.21 -9.52 34.01
N LYS A 410 -11.21 -8.63 34.19
CA LYS A 410 -11.38 -7.26 34.68
C LYS A 410 -10.60 -6.29 33.82
N PRO A 411 -11.03 -6.05 32.58
CA PRO A 411 -10.32 -5.17 31.67
C PRO A 411 -10.26 -3.73 32.19
N LEU A 412 -9.18 -3.05 31.88
CA LEU A 412 -8.94 -1.68 32.30
C LEU A 412 -9.88 -0.71 31.58
N SER A 413 -10.50 0.20 32.30
CA SER A 413 -11.25 1.30 31.68
C SER A 413 -10.31 2.35 31.09
N ASP A 414 -10.78 3.11 30.10
CA ASP A 414 -9.99 4.18 29.48
C ASP A 414 -9.51 5.21 30.54
N GLU A 415 -10.23 5.38 31.64
CA GLU A 415 -9.83 6.20 32.80
C GLU A 415 -8.67 5.58 33.60
N LYS A 416 -8.67 4.27 33.81
CA LYS A 416 -7.55 3.58 34.46
C LYS A 416 -6.29 3.59 33.60
N ILE A 417 -6.45 3.46 32.29
CA ILE A 417 -5.34 3.58 31.35
C ILE A 417 -4.78 5.01 31.42
N CYS A 418 -5.64 6.04 31.52
CA CYS A 418 -5.24 7.42 31.73
C CYS A 418 -4.36 7.59 32.97
N ASN A 419 -4.79 7.02 34.12
CA ASN A 419 -4.03 7.10 35.36
C ASN A 419 -2.66 6.40 35.26
N ILE A 420 -2.61 5.20 34.64
CA ILE A 420 -1.34 4.48 34.43
C ILE A 420 -0.39 5.28 33.51
N LEU A 421 -0.92 5.97 32.50
CA LEU A 421 -0.11 6.83 31.63
C LEU A 421 0.37 8.08 32.37
N SER A 422 -0.48 8.66 33.22
CA SER A 422 -0.09 9.79 34.09
C SER A 422 1.03 9.43 35.08
N GLU A 423 1.00 8.22 35.67
CA GLU A 423 2.08 7.68 36.52
C GLU A 423 3.41 7.53 35.73
N LYS A 424 3.33 7.28 34.43
CA LYS A 424 4.50 7.25 33.53
C LYS A 424 4.90 8.64 33.00
N GLY A 425 4.29 9.72 33.50
CA GLY A 425 4.58 11.08 33.09
C GLY A 425 3.91 11.53 31.79
N ILE A 426 2.92 10.76 31.31
CA ILE A 426 2.21 11.03 30.06
C ILE A 426 0.79 11.49 30.37
N GLU A 427 0.56 12.80 30.35
CA GLU A 427 -0.76 13.38 30.61
C GLU A 427 -1.61 13.43 29.33
N ILE A 428 -2.58 12.55 29.24
CA ILE A 428 -3.48 12.44 28.07
C ILE A 428 -4.92 12.39 28.54
N SER A 429 -5.82 13.06 27.82
CA SER A 429 -7.24 13.03 28.15
C SER A 429 -7.85 11.65 27.85
N ARG A 430 -8.85 11.24 28.66
CA ARG A 430 -9.64 10.02 28.43
C ARG A 430 -10.22 9.96 27.01
N ARG A 431 -10.62 11.12 26.45
CA ARG A 431 -11.17 11.19 25.07
C ARG A 431 -10.11 10.83 24.02
N THR A 432 -8.88 11.26 24.23
CA THR A 432 -7.76 10.96 23.33
C THR A 432 -7.41 9.47 23.39
N ILE A 433 -7.43 8.86 24.59
CA ILE A 433 -7.19 7.42 24.76
C ILE A 433 -8.28 6.61 24.04
N ALA A 434 -9.56 6.99 24.21
CA ALA A 434 -10.66 6.34 23.51
C ALA A 434 -10.49 6.46 21.97
N LYS A 435 -10.11 7.64 21.48
CA LYS A 435 -9.82 7.85 20.05
C LYS A 435 -8.68 6.95 19.55
N TYR A 436 -7.55 6.88 20.26
CA TYR A 436 -6.42 6.03 19.88
C TYR A 436 -6.75 4.56 19.92
N ARG A 437 -7.53 4.13 20.94
CA ARG A 437 -8.01 2.76 21.02
C ARG A 437 -8.90 2.39 19.83
N ASP A 438 -9.84 3.28 19.46
CA ASP A 438 -10.72 3.07 18.31
C ASP A 438 -9.96 3.07 16.99
N GLU A 439 -8.94 3.93 16.82
CA GLU A 439 -8.03 3.91 15.65
C GLU A 439 -7.25 2.59 15.55
N MET A 440 -6.91 1.96 16.66
CA MET A 440 -6.27 0.64 16.71
C MET A 440 -7.26 -0.53 16.59
N ASN A 441 -8.55 -0.27 16.37
CA ASN A 441 -9.63 -1.27 16.35
C ASN A 441 -9.74 -2.11 17.65
N ILE A 442 -9.37 -1.53 18.78
CA ILE A 442 -9.49 -2.21 20.08
C ILE A 442 -10.85 -1.88 20.70
N LYS A 443 -11.62 -2.92 21.05
CA LYS A 443 -12.96 -2.80 21.65
C LYS A 443 -12.91 -2.10 23.02
N SER A 444 -14.03 -1.48 23.44
CA SER A 444 -14.17 -0.86 24.76
C SER A 444 -13.99 -1.87 25.92
N SER A 445 -13.69 -1.40 27.14
CA SER A 445 -13.49 -2.28 28.32
C SER A 445 -14.71 -3.18 28.59
N ALA A 446 -15.93 -2.66 28.37
CA ALA A 446 -17.16 -3.45 28.53
C ALA A 446 -17.27 -4.61 27.53
N GLN A 447 -16.80 -4.40 26.30
CA GLN A 447 -16.81 -5.40 25.23
C GLN A 447 -15.61 -6.36 25.29
N ARG A 448 -14.48 -5.94 25.90
CA ARG A 448 -13.33 -6.80 26.14
C ARG A 448 -13.49 -7.73 27.32
N LYS A 449 -14.47 -7.45 28.20
CA LYS A 449 -14.70 -8.25 29.42
C LYS A 449 -15.12 -9.68 29.04
N ARG A 450 -14.31 -10.66 29.42
CA ARG A 450 -14.69 -12.08 29.39
C ARG A 450 -15.39 -12.46 30.70
N VAL A 451 -16.36 -13.36 30.64
CA VAL A 451 -17.11 -13.81 31.82
C VAL A 451 -16.46 -15.04 32.42
N VAL A 452 -15.65 -15.74 31.66
CA VAL A 452 -14.80 -16.87 32.13
C VAL A 452 -13.54 -16.94 31.29
#